data_5b36e8a7dac8e75dcfcbffb2b26d9940
#
_entry.id   5b36e8a7dac8e75dcfcbffb2b26d9940
#
_cell.length_a   1.000
_cell.length_b   1.000
_cell.length_c   1.000
_cell.angle_alpha   90.00
_cell.angle_beta   90.00
_cell.angle_gamma   90.00
#
_symmetry.space_group_name_H-M   'P 1'
#
loop_
_entity.id
_entity.type
_entity.pdbx_description
1 polymer ?
#
loop_
_entity_poly.entity_id
_entity_poly.type
_entity_poly.pdbx_seq_one_letter_code
_entity_poly.pdbx_strand_id
1 'polypeptide(L)'
;MRLECEKLEECEATPELIRELVRNGDRRGEFMIMMRDDDEESYVQVACDFDEVGGADDGCFDLEYREGAKSPLFHCVKRVSANAVEGIFLDELAGQGSWRTRYEWEKVPG
;
A
#
# COMPACT_ATOMS: atom_id res chain seq x y z
N MET A 1 13.06 2.93 -3.12
CA MET A 1 11.63 3.26 -3.25
C MET A 1 11.25 4.39 -2.31
N ARG A 2 10.29 5.18 -2.68
CA ARG A 2 9.82 6.32 -1.89
C ARG A 2 8.48 5.99 -1.25
N LEU A 3 8.31 6.47 -0.02
CA LEU A 3 7.13 6.21 0.78
C LEU A 3 6.49 7.53 1.20
N GLU A 4 5.19 7.62 1.07
CA GLU A 4 4.43 8.80 1.46
C GLU A 4 3.14 8.36 2.14
N CYS A 5 2.69 9.12 3.13
CA CYS A 5 1.37 8.91 3.73
C CYS A 5 0.75 10.26 4.04
N GLU A 6 -0.49 10.27 4.50
CA GLU A 6 -1.22 11.50 4.73
C GLU A 6 -0.49 12.46 5.67
N LYS A 7 0.17 11.93 6.69
CA LYS A 7 0.78 12.73 7.75
C LYS A 7 2.31 12.79 7.68
N LEU A 8 2.91 12.23 6.65
CA LEU A 8 4.36 12.22 6.48
C LEU A 8 4.70 12.51 5.03
N GLU A 9 5.55 13.52 4.83
CA GLU A 9 6.03 13.85 3.49
C GLU A 9 6.84 12.70 2.89
N GLU A 10 6.94 12.70 1.57
CA GLU A 10 7.68 11.70 0.82
C GLU A 10 9.11 11.52 1.34
N CYS A 11 9.48 10.29 1.61
CA CYS A 11 10.80 9.92 2.11
C CYS A 11 11.20 8.56 1.57
N GLU A 12 12.43 8.13 1.86
CA GLU A 12 12.87 6.82 1.44
C GLU A 12 12.20 5.72 2.26
N ALA A 13 11.70 4.69 1.57
CA ALA A 13 11.07 3.55 2.22
C ALA A 13 12.11 2.67 2.92
N THR A 14 11.84 2.32 4.16
CA THR A 14 12.64 1.35 4.91
C THR A 14 11.71 0.33 5.56
N PRO A 15 12.19 -0.91 5.84
CA PRO A 15 11.37 -1.90 6.52
C PRO A 15 10.81 -1.39 7.85
N GLU A 16 11.63 -0.71 8.64
CA GLU A 16 11.22 -0.17 9.94
C GLU A 16 10.09 0.84 9.81
N LEU A 17 10.21 1.77 8.86
CA LEU A 17 9.21 2.79 8.64
C LEU A 17 7.90 2.18 8.13
N ILE A 18 7.97 1.22 7.22
CA ILE A 18 6.79 0.50 6.73
C ILE A 18 6.04 -0.14 7.89
N ARG A 19 6.74 -0.89 8.74
CA ARG A 19 6.13 -1.54 9.90
C ARG A 19 5.48 -0.55 10.85
N GLU A 20 6.19 0.54 11.13
CA GLU A 20 5.67 1.57 12.02
C GLU A 20 4.39 2.21 11.48
N LEU A 21 4.40 2.63 10.22
CA LEU A 21 3.25 3.32 9.62
C LEU A 21 2.05 2.41 9.44
N VAL A 22 2.25 1.14 9.10
CA VAL A 22 1.14 0.19 9.01
C VAL A 22 0.44 0.03 10.35
N ARG A 23 1.21 0.01 11.44
CA ARG A 23 0.69 -0.26 12.79
C ARG A 23 0.23 0.98 13.54
N ASN A 24 0.61 2.16 13.09
CA ASN A 24 0.33 3.41 13.80
C ASN A 24 -0.49 4.36 12.92
N GLY A 25 -1.82 4.25 13.05
CA GLY A 25 -2.74 5.07 12.28
C GLY A 25 -2.61 6.56 12.56
N ASP A 26 -2.23 6.94 13.78
CA ASP A 26 -2.06 8.36 14.14
C ASP A 26 -0.89 8.99 13.38
N ARG A 27 0.15 8.23 13.10
CA ARG A 27 1.31 8.71 12.32
C ARG A 27 1.08 8.61 10.82
N ARG A 28 0.34 7.61 10.37
CA ARG A 28 0.09 7.37 8.94
C ARG A 28 -1.03 8.24 8.40
N GLY A 29 -2.17 8.28 9.09
CA GLY A 29 -3.41 8.82 8.55
C GLY A 29 -4.18 7.80 7.71
N GLU A 30 -4.98 8.28 6.75
CA GLU A 30 -5.91 7.43 5.99
C GLU A 30 -5.29 6.69 4.82
N PHE A 31 -4.11 7.12 4.33
CA PHE A 31 -3.49 6.45 3.18
C PHE A 31 -1.98 6.31 3.34
N MET A 32 -1.43 5.35 2.59
CA MET A 32 0.02 5.17 2.45
C MET A 32 0.30 4.67 1.04
N ILE A 33 1.30 5.25 0.38
CA ILE A 33 1.69 4.89 -0.98
C ILE A 33 3.21 4.69 -1.03
N MET A 34 3.64 3.65 -1.75
CA MET A 34 5.05 3.41 -2.01
C MET A 34 5.27 3.32 -3.52
N MET A 35 6.18 4.14 -4.03
CA MET A 35 6.42 4.27 -5.46
C MET A 35 7.89 4.03 -5.78
N ARG A 36 8.16 3.64 -7.02
CA ARG A 36 9.52 3.42 -7.48
C ARG A 36 10.24 4.75 -7.66
N ASP A 37 11.54 4.76 -7.36
CA ASP A 37 12.37 5.97 -7.50
C ASP A 37 12.46 6.45 -8.94
N ASP A 38 12.45 5.52 -9.90
CA ASP A 38 12.60 5.80 -11.31
C ASP A 38 11.28 5.92 -12.06
N ASP A 39 10.15 5.66 -11.41
CA ASP A 39 8.84 5.68 -12.07
C ASP A 39 7.72 5.89 -11.05
N GLU A 40 7.28 7.13 -10.89
CA GLU A 40 6.19 7.48 -9.98
C GLU A 40 4.85 6.84 -10.34
N GLU A 41 4.70 6.38 -11.59
CA GLU A 41 3.49 5.71 -12.04
C GLU A 41 3.49 4.21 -11.72
N SER A 42 4.57 3.71 -11.12
CA SER A 42 4.66 2.34 -10.61
C SER A 42 4.62 2.39 -9.09
N TYR A 43 3.48 1.98 -8.51
CA TYR A 43 3.26 2.12 -7.07
C TYR A 43 2.29 1.09 -6.52
N VAL A 44 2.33 0.92 -5.21
CA VAL A 44 1.31 0.22 -4.43
C VAL A 44 0.80 1.18 -3.36
N GLN A 45 -0.50 1.19 -3.16
CA GLN A 45 -1.12 2.09 -2.18
C GLN A 45 -2.21 1.40 -1.40
N VAL A 46 -2.42 1.88 -0.18
CA VAL A 46 -3.50 1.42 0.68
C VAL A 46 -4.19 2.62 1.30
N ALA A 47 -5.47 2.45 1.59
CA ALA A 47 -6.27 3.44 2.29
C ALA A 47 -7.23 2.74 3.25
N CYS A 48 -7.52 3.37 4.38
CA CYS A 48 -8.55 2.90 5.30
C CYS A 48 -9.18 4.08 6.01
N ASP A 49 -10.42 3.91 6.44
CA ASP A 49 -11.07 4.91 7.26
C ASP A 49 -10.37 4.98 8.61
N PHE A 50 -10.14 6.19 9.10
CA PHE A 50 -9.42 6.39 10.34
C PHE A 50 -10.10 5.67 11.51
N ASP A 51 -11.42 5.63 11.51
CA ASP A 51 -12.21 4.97 12.57
C ASP A 51 -12.03 3.45 12.57
N GLU A 52 -11.53 2.86 11.50
CA GLU A 52 -11.32 1.42 11.39
C GLU A 52 -9.94 0.96 11.86
N VAL A 53 -9.06 1.89 12.20
CA VAL A 53 -7.66 1.58 12.53
C VAL A 53 -7.56 0.63 13.73
N GLY A 54 -8.47 0.75 14.68
CA GLY A 54 -8.49 -0.13 15.85
C GLY A 54 -8.83 -1.58 15.55
N GLY A 55 -9.46 -1.87 14.40
CA GLY A 55 -9.83 -3.21 13.97
C GLY A 55 -8.92 -3.77 12.90
N ALA A 56 -7.66 -3.41 12.90
CA ALA A 56 -6.74 -3.55 11.80
C ALA A 56 -6.53 -4.97 11.25
N ASP A 57 -6.86 -6.00 12.01
CA ASP A 57 -6.59 -7.37 11.58
C ASP A 57 -7.67 -7.98 10.69
N ASP A 58 -8.76 -7.26 10.45
CA ASP A 58 -9.94 -7.79 9.77
C ASP A 58 -10.19 -7.21 8.38
N GLY A 59 -9.13 -6.89 7.65
CA GLY A 59 -9.29 -6.41 6.28
C GLY A 59 -9.84 -4.99 6.21
N CYS A 60 -9.20 -4.04 6.89
CA CYS A 60 -9.64 -2.65 6.91
C CYS A 60 -8.99 -1.78 5.83
N PHE A 61 -8.09 -2.33 5.01
CA PHE A 61 -7.38 -1.56 3.99
C PHE A 61 -7.88 -1.89 2.59
N ASP A 62 -8.16 -0.85 1.82
CA ASP A 62 -8.32 -0.96 0.37
C ASP A 62 -6.92 -0.94 -0.26
N LEU A 63 -6.65 -1.91 -1.12
CA LEU A 63 -5.34 -2.10 -1.73
C LEU A 63 -5.43 -1.88 -3.22
N GLU A 64 -4.50 -1.07 -3.77
CA GLU A 64 -4.42 -0.80 -5.20
C GLU A 64 -2.97 -0.78 -5.64
N TYR A 65 -2.72 -1.11 -6.91
CA TYR A 65 -1.38 -0.96 -7.49
C TYR A 65 -1.45 -0.61 -8.98
N ARG A 66 -0.34 -0.07 -9.48
CA ARG A 66 -0.17 0.27 -10.88
C ARG A 66 1.27 -0.02 -11.30
N GLU A 67 1.44 -0.50 -12.53
CA GLU A 67 2.75 -0.85 -13.07
C GLU A 67 3.11 0.04 -14.27
N GLY A 68 3.33 1.33 -14.00
CA GLY A 68 3.70 2.30 -15.02
C GLY A 68 2.51 3.02 -15.62
N ALA A 69 2.79 4.09 -16.36
CA ALA A 69 1.77 4.99 -16.90
C ALA A 69 0.82 4.32 -17.89
N LYS A 70 1.27 3.26 -18.56
CA LYS A 70 0.45 2.53 -19.52
C LYS A 70 -0.37 1.40 -18.90
N SER A 71 -0.12 1.08 -17.65
CA SER A 71 -0.87 0.06 -16.93
C SER A 71 -2.19 0.63 -16.42
N PRO A 72 -3.26 -0.18 -16.38
CA PRO A 72 -4.43 0.24 -15.62
C PRO A 72 -4.12 0.25 -14.12
N LEU A 73 -4.93 0.96 -13.36
CA LEU A 73 -4.92 0.85 -11.91
C LEU A 73 -5.71 -0.41 -11.53
N PHE A 74 -5.13 -1.26 -10.70
CA PHE A 74 -5.78 -2.47 -10.20
C PHE A 74 -6.22 -2.27 -8.76
N HIS A 75 -7.48 -2.60 -8.48
CA HIS A 75 -8.06 -2.54 -7.15
C HIS A 75 -8.31 -3.96 -6.64
N CYS A 76 -7.87 -4.26 -5.43
CA CYS A 76 -8.11 -5.56 -4.82
C CYS A 76 -9.59 -5.71 -4.48
N VAL A 77 -10.20 -6.81 -4.93
CA VAL A 77 -11.64 -7.03 -4.77
C VAL A 77 -12.05 -7.08 -3.30
N LYS A 78 -11.21 -7.69 -2.45
CA LYS A 78 -11.44 -7.73 -1.01
C LYS A 78 -10.45 -6.85 -0.28
N ARG A 79 -10.90 -6.20 0.79
CA ARG A 79 -10.02 -5.44 1.67
C ARG A 79 -9.03 -6.38 2.36
N VAL A 80 -7.86 -5.85 2.72
CA VAL A 80 -6.77 -6.64 3.30
C VAL A 80 -6.45 -6.18 4.72
N SER A 81 -5.89 -7.10 5.51
CA SER A 81 -5.51 -6.81 6.89
C SER A 81 -4.22 -6.00 6.97
N ALA A 82 -3.95 -5.41 8.14
CA ALA A 82 -2.69 -4.74 8.40
C ALA A 82 -1.49 -5.66 8.22
N ASN A 83 -1.60 -6.91 8.66
CA ASN A 83 -0.52 -7.88 8.48
C ASN A 83 -0.25 -8.15 7.00
N ALA A 84 -1.31 -8.25 6.19
CA ALA A 84 -1.16 -8.41 4.75
C ALA A 84 -0.50 -7.19 4.11
N VAL A 85 -0.91 -5.99 4.49
CA VAL A 85 -0.32 -4.74 3.99
C VAL A 85 1.18 -4.69 4.30
N GLU A 86 1.56 -5.00 5.53
CA GLU A 86 2.97 -5.02 5.92
C GLU A 86 3.77 -5.97 5.03
N GLY A 87 3.29 -7.21 4.84
CA GLY A 87 3.95 -8.20 4.00
C GLY A 87 4.06 -7.75 2.55
N ILE A 88 3.00 -7.18 1.99
CA ILE A 88 2.97 -6.69 0.61
C ILE A 88 3.99 -5.58 0.41
N PHE A 89 4.03 -4.59 1.30
CA PHE A 89 4.97 -3.48 1.17
C PHE A 89 6.42 -3.94 1.36
N LEU A 90 6.67 -4.85 2.29
CA LEU A 90 8.02 -5.40 2.48
C LEU A 90 8.48 -6.21 1.27
N ASP A 91 7.59 -7.03 0.70
CA ASP A 91 7.91 -7.81 -0.51
C ASP A 91 8.21 -6.87 -1.69
N GLU A 92 7.39 -5.85 -1.88
CA GLU A 92 7.61 -4.90 -2.98
C GLU A 92 8.93 -4.15 -2.79
N LEU A 93 9.26 -3.73 -1.57
CA LEU A 93 10.54 -3.09 -1.27
C LEU A 93 11.72 -4.00 -1.60
N ALA A 94 11.58 -5.30 -1.39
CA ALA A 94 12.59 -6.30 -1.71
C ALA A 94 12.62 -6.69 -3.20
N GLY A 95 11.78 -6.09 -4.02
CA GLY A 95 11.71 -6.40 -5.45
C GLY A 95 10.93 -7.66 -5.77
N GLN A 96 10.09 -8.15 -4.86
CA GLN A 96 9.32 -9.37 -5.04
C GLN A 96 7.85 -9.03 -5.27
N GLY A 97 7.38 -9.24 -6.49
CA GLY A 97 6.03 -8.90 -6.89
C GLY A 97 5.02 -10.05 -6.86
N SER A 98 5.40 -11.20 -6.35
CA SER A 98 4.54 -12.40 -6.34
C SER A 98 3.27 -12.23 -5.51
N TRP A 99 3.22 -11.28 -4.60
CA TRP A 99 2.02 -10.99 -3.81
C TRP A 99 0.81 -10.66 -4.71
N ARG A 100 1.05 -10.14 -5.92
CA ARG A 100 -0.02 -9.79 -6.85
C ARG A 100 -0.85 -11.00 -7.28
N THR A 101 -0.26 -12.18 -7.30
CA THR A 101 -0.97 -13.40 -7.70
C THR A 101 -1.79 -14.04 -6.57
N ARG A 102 -1.68 -13.52 -5.36
CA ARG A 102 -2.41 -14.05 -4.19
C ARG A 102 -3.80 -13.44 -4.02
N TYR A 103 -4.11 -12.39 -4.78
CA TYR A 103 -5.34 -11.62 -4.62
C TYR A 103 -6.09 -11.55 -5.93
N GLU A 104 -7.38 -11.25 -5.84
CA GLU A 104 -8.23 -11.03 -6.97
C GLU A 104 -8.33 -9.53 -7.23
N TRP A 105 -8.18 -9.13 -8.49
CA TRP A 105 -8.08 -7.72 -8.88
C TRP A 105 -9.16 -7.36 -9.89
N GLU A 106 -9.61 -6.11 -9.82
CA GLU A 106 -10.45 -5.51 -10.86
C GLU A 106 -9.76 -4.26 -11.38
N LYS A 107 -9.93 -3.98 -12.68
CA LYS A 107 -9.40 -2.77 -13.29
C LYS A 107 -10.27 -1.59 -12.94
N VAL A 108 -9.65 -0.51 -12.49
CA VAL A 108 -10.37 0.73 -12.22
C VAL A 108 -10.53 1.46 -13.55
N PRO A 109 -11.77 1.84 -13.94
CA PRO A 109 -12.01 2.61 -15.15
C PRO A 109 -11.33 3.98 -15.05
N GLY A 110 -10.69 4.42 -16.14
CA GLY A 110 -10.06 5.73 -16.08
C GLY A 110 -9.40 6.13 -17.35
#